data_a260789f326ab7b7365c791e678931ca
#
_entry.id   a260789f326ab7b7365c791e678931ca
#
_cell.length_a   1.000
_cell.length_b   1.000
_cell.length_c   1.000
_cell.angle_alpha   90.00
_cell.angle_beta   90.00
_cell.angle_gamma   90.00
#
_symmetry.space_group_name_H-M   'P 1'
#
loop_
_entity.id
_entity.type
_entity.pdbx_description
1 polymer ?
#
loop_
_entity_poly.entity_id
_entity_poly.type
_entity_poly.pdbx_seq_one_letter_code
_entity_poly.pdbx_strand_id
1 'polypeptide(L)'
;TFVRRVHAVLQAALKQAVKERLIPYNPCENCRIPPKDKKEMTILPPEKIGRYLQEAEKYGVLPMFYLELSSGLRRGELLALQWEDLNVKERILTVNKQVTRMEGELDVTEPKTKNSVRKVALSQQAVDLLVQEHKQHPDNPILFPSPRTGGYWSPDAVSRINRKLLKNAGIEEHVRFHDLRHTFATMAISSGVDVKTLSSMLGHYSAGFTLDTYTHITNDMQRGAAEKIGGFMESATATTTPEPPDPPEGSRCKVIPFEKVG
;
A
#
# COMPACT_ATOMS: atom_id res chain seq x y z
N THR A 1 4.44 -21.85 12.65
CA THR A 1 5.04 -21.40 11.35
C THR A 1 6.18 -22.27 10.89
N PHE A 2 7.15 -22.66 11.74
CA PHE A 2 8.22 -23.61 11.38
C PHE A 2 7.66 -24.99 11.03
N VAL A 3 6.82 -25.55 11.91
CA VAL A 3 6.14 -26.84 11.71
C VAL A 3 5.37 -26.87 10.40
N ARG A 4 4.66 -25.82 10.05
CA ARG A 4 3.93 -25.72 8.77
C ARG A 4 4.84 -25.76 7.55
N ARG A 5 6.03 -25.15 7.63
CA ARG A 5 7.03 -25.20 6.53
C ARG A 5 7.61 -26.61 6.37
N VAL A 6 7.99 -27.22 7.47
CA VAL A 6 8.49 -28.60 7.47
C VAL A 6 7.44 -29.53 6.89
N HIS A 7 6.19 -29.44 7.36
CA HIS A 7 5.07 -30.24 6.84
C HIS A 7 4.89 -30.01 5.33
N ALA A 8 4.90 -28.77 4.83
CA ALA A 8 4.71 -28.47 3.40
C ALA A 8 5.81 -29.12 2.54
N VAL A 9 7.08 -29.07 2.99
CA VAL A 9 8.21 -29.69 2.29
C VAL A 9 8.09 -31.21 2.30
N LEU A 10 7.82 -31.82 3.46
CA LEU A 10 7.62 -33.27 3.59
C LEU A 10 6.43 -33.74 2.75
N GLN A 11 5.30 -33.05 2.82
CA GLN A 11 4.11 -33.38 2.02
C GLN A 11 4.42 -33.35 0.52
N ALA A 12 5.15 -32.36 0.04
CA ALA A 12 5.55 -32.28 -1.36
C ALA A 12 6.49 -33.42 -1.77
N ALA A 13 7.51 -33.70 -0.97
CA ALA A 13 8.47 -34.78 -1.21
C ALA A 13 7.78 -36.16 -1.21
N LEU A 14 6.96 -36.44 -0.20
CA LEU A 14 6.23 -37.70 -0.09
C LEU A 14 5.14 -37.85 -1.15
N LYS A 15 4.51 -36.77 -1.59
CA LYS A 15 3.61 -36.78 -2.74
C LYS A 15 4.33 -37.20 -4.03
N GLN A 16 5.56 -36.73 -4.22
CA GLN A 16 6.39 -37.15 -5.35
C GLN A 16 6.77 -38.62 -5.23
N ALA A 17 7.14 -39.12 -4.04
CA ALA A 17 7.44 -40.52 -3.79
C ALA A 17 6.25 -41.45 -4.09
N VAL A 18 5.04 -41.06 -3.77
CA VAL A 18 3.83 -41.80 -4.17
C VAL A 18 3.69 -41.84 -5.69
N LYS A 19 3.90 -40.69 -6.36
CA LYS A 19 3.83 -40.59 -7.83
C LYS A 19 4.85 -41.50 -8.53
N GLU A 20 6.03 -41.62 -7.94
CA GLU A 20 7.11 -42.52 -8.39
C GLU A 20 6.94 -43.97 -7.93
N ARG A 21 5.84 -44.29 -7.21
CA ARG A 21 5.53 -45.59 -6.66
C ARG A 21 6.57 -46.12 -5.66
N LEU A 22 7.31 -45.25 -5.00
CA LEU A 22 8.27 -45.59 -3.95
C LEU A 22 7.55 -45.92 -2.63
N ILE A 23 6.40 -45.32 -2.38
CA ILE A 23 5.52 -45.55 -1.23
C ILE A 23 4.06 -45.63 -1.69
N PRO A 24 3.22 -46.43 -1.01
CA PRO A 24 1.84 -46.64 -1.43
C PRO A 24 0.92 -45.44 -1.14
N TYR A 25 1.20 -44.64 -0.13
CA TYR A 25 0.39 -43.46 0.27
C TYR A 25 1.27 -42.41 0.95
N ASN A 26 0.77 -41.19 1.00
CA ASN A 26 1.47 -40.08 1.66
C ASN A 26 1.05 -39.98 3.14
N PRO A 27 1.90 -40.31 4.11
CA PRO A 27 1.57 -40.25 5.54
C PRO A 27 1.28 -38.82 6.05
N CYS A 28 1.64 -37.77 5.32
CA CYS A 28 1.37 -36.40 5.70
C CYS A 28 -0.08 -35.93 5.40
N GLU A 29 -0.87 -36.70 4.61
CA GLU A 29 -2.23 -36.26 4.20
C GLU A 29 -3.17 -36.11 5.38
N ASN A 30 -3.04 -36.96 6.42
CA ASN A 30 -3.90 -36.95 7.60
C ASN A 30 -3.27 -36.25 8.82
N CYS A 31 -2.15 -35.55 8.64
CA CYS A 31 -1.51 -34.85 9.74
C CYS A 31 -2.28 -33.57 10.13
N ARG A 32 -2.60 -33.41 11.41
CA ARG A 32 -3.15 -32.15 11.94
C ARG A 32 -2.03 -31.12 12.06
N ILE A 33 -2.15 -30.05 11.28
CA ILE A 33 -1.19 -28.95 11.31
C ILE A 33 -1.74 -27.89 12.26
N PRO A 34 -0.89 -27.32 13.17
CA PRO A 34 -1.30 -26.21 14.02
C PRO A 34 -1.92 -25.06 13.20
N PRO A 35 -2.96 -24.39 13.70
CA PRO A 35 -3.56 -23.26 13.01
C PRO A 35 -2.51 -22.16 12.77
N LYS A 36 -2.75 -21.33 11.77
CA LYS A 36 -1.90 -20.17 11.51
C LYS A 36 -2.28 -19.06 12.48
N ASP A 37 -1.36 -18.65 13.33
CA ASP A 37 -1.56 -17.47 14.15
C ASP A 37 -1.81 -16.26 13.22
N LYS A 38 -2.95 -15.61 13.36
CA LYS A 38 -3.20 -14.32 12.72
C LYS A 38 -2.40 -13.28 13.50
N LYS A 39 -1.23 -12.91 13.00
CA LYS A 39 -0.52 -11.74 13.53
C LYS A 39 -1.16 -10.52 12.91
N GLU A 40 -1.56 -9.59 13.75
CA GLU A 40 -1.96 -8.25 13.29
C GLU A 40 -0.79 -7.62 12.55
N MET A 41 -1.10 -6.92 11.48
CA MET A 41 -0.08 -6.17 10.73
C MET A 41 0.28 -4.94 11.52
N THR A 42 1.56 -4.78 11.81
CA THR A 42 2.08 -3.55 12.37
C THR A 42 2.30 -2.57 11.21
N ILE A 43 1.72 -1.39 11.32
CA ILE A 43 1.95 -0.29 10.38
C ILE A 43 2.64 0.86 11.10
N LEU A 44 3.32 1.70 10.37
CA LEU A 44 3.83 2.97 10.87
C LEU A 44 2.63 3.91 11.04
N PRO A 45 2.32 4.38 12.27
CA PRO A 45 1.19 5.27 12.50
C PRO A 45 1.30 6.55 11.65
N PRO A 46 0.22 6.99 10.97
CA PRO A 46 0.26 8.16 10.09
C PRO A 46 0.81 9.42 10.75
N GLU A 47 0.48 9.65 12.02
CA GLU A 47 0.93 10.80 12.81
C GLU A 47 2.43 10.75 13.15
N LYS A 48 3.07 9.58 13.01
CA LYS A 48 4.50 9.39 13.28
C LYS A 48 5.35 9.42 12.00
N ILE A 49 4.74 9.39 10.81
CA ILE A 49 5.45 9.39 9.51
C ILE A 49 6.34 10.62 9.37
N GLY A 50 5.86 11.80 9.76
CA GLY A 50 6.63 13.04 9.68
C GLY A 50 7.94 12.97 10.45
N ARG A 51 7.91 12.48 11.71
CA ARG A 51 9.12 12.30 12.53
C ARG A 51 10.07 11.25 11.93
N TYR A 52 9.51 10.17 11.41
CA TYR A 52 10.28 9.13 10.76
C TYR A 52 11.06 9.64 9.54
N LEU A 53 10.40 10.42 8.67
CA LEU A 53 11.03 11.02 7.50
C LEU A 53 12.06 12.10 7.86
N GLN A 54 11.84 12.89 8.93
CA GLN A 54 12.85 13.82 9.45
C GLN A 54 14.13 13.10 9.90
N GLU A 55 14.00 11.94 10.56
CA GLU A 55 15.18 11.12 10.89
C GLU A 55 15.83 10.51 9.66
N ALA A 56 15.05 10.13 8.63
CA ALA A 56 15.59 9.68 7.36
C ALA A 56 16.38 10.78 6.64
N GLU A 57 15.93 12.03 6.71
CA GLU A 57 16.64 13.19 6.18
C GLU A 57 17.97 13.42 6.90
N LYS A 58 17.98 13.46 8.24
CA LYS A 58 19.19 13.59 9.05
C LYS A 58 20.21 12.47 8.78
N TYR A 59 19.71 11.29 8.41
CA TYR A 59 20.54 10.14 8.10
C TYR A 59 21.00 10.09 6.63
N GLY A 60 20.53 11.02 5.78
CA GLY A 60 20.86 11.08 4.35
C GLY A 60 20.21 9.98 3.50
N VAL A 61 19.04 9.47 3.92
CA VAL A 61 18.32 8.39 3.22
C VAL A 61 16.85 8.74 2.95
N LEU A 62 16.48 10.01 3.08
CA LEU A 62 15.11 10.48 2.87
C LEU A 62 14.52 10.04 1.53
N PRO A 63 15.20 10.20 0.38
CA PRO A 63 14.61 9.85 -0.92
C PRO A 63 14.21 8.37 -1.01
N MET A 64 15.04 7.47 -0.46
CA MET A 64 14.78 6.02 -0.45
C MET A 64 13.54 5.68 0.39
N PHE A 65 13.45 6.18 1.63
CA PHE A 65 12.36 5.85 2.54
C PHE A 65 11.07 6.59 2.19
N TYR A 66 11.18 7.79 1.61
CA TYR A 66 10.03 8.50 1.05
C TYR A 66 9.42 7.73 -0.13
N LEU A 67 10.26 7.26 -1.05
CA LEU A 67 9.80 6.44 -2.18
C LEU A 67 9.12 5.16 -1.71
N GLU A 68 9.68 4.47 -0.71
CA GLU A 68 9.07 3.27 -0.14
C GLU A 68 7.65 3.54 0.41
N LEU A 69 7.52 4.60 1.22
CA LEU A 69 6.23 4.99 1.83
C LEU A 69 5.23 5.57 0.83
N SER A 70 5.66 6.03 -0.35
CA SER A 70 4.79 6.59 -1.38
C SER A 70 4.48 5.65 -2.55
N SER A 71 5.18 4.51 -2.66
CA SER A 71 5.03 3.55 -3.76
C SER A 71 4.79 2.11 -3.30
N GLY A 72 5.14 1.78 -2.06
CA GLY A 72 4.96 0.46 -1.48
C GLY A 72 5.73 -0.65 -2.22
N LEU A 73 6.90 -0.36 -2.73
CA LEU A 73 7.75 -1.33 -3.42
C LEU A 73 8.17 -2.48 -2.49
N ARG A 74 8.48 -3.64 -3.04
CA ARG A 74 9.19 -4.65 -2.25
C ARG A 74 10.62 -4.19 -2.02
N ARG A 75 11.19 -4.49 -0.83
CA ARG A 75 12.56 -4.09 -0.49
C ARG A 75 13.57 -4.40 -1.58
N GLY A 76 13.53 -5.60 -2.16
CA GLY A 76 14.44 -5.98 -3.25
C GLY A 76 14.22 -5.18 -4.53
N GLU A 77 12.99 -4.82 -4.85
CA GLU A 77 12.64 -3.97 -5.99
C GLU A 77 13.18 -2.55 -5.79
N LEU A 78 12.92 -1.94 -4.63
CA LEU A 78 13.42 -0.61 -4.26
C LEU A 78 14.95 -0.50 -4.40
N LEU A 79 15.67 -1.52 -3.91
CA LEU A 79 17.13 -1.53 -3.90
C LEU A 79 17.74 -1.81 -5.28
N ALA A 80 16.97 -2.37 -6.22
CA ALA A 80 17.42 -2.66 -7.57
C ALA A 80 17.21 -1.51 -8.56
N LEU A 81 16.51 -0.44 -8.13
CA LEU A 81 16.19 0.67 -9.02
C LEU A 81 17.44 1.34 -9.58
N GLN A 82 17.35 1.66 -10.86
CA GLN A 82 18.35 2.42 -11.60
C GLN A 82 17.71 3.72 -12.10
N TRP A 83 18.57 4.71 -12.42
CA TRP A 83 18.09 6.00 -12.89
C TRP A 83 17.29 5.88 -14.20
N GLU A 84 17.65 4.96 -15.07
CA GLU A 84 16.93 4.65 -16.32
C GLU A 84 15.50 4.14 -16.12
N ASP A 85 15.20 3.59 -14.93
CA ASP A 85 13.86 3.11 -14.60
C ASP A 85 12.87 4.25 -14.33
N LEU A 86 13.35 5.49 -14.12
CA LEU A 86 12.54 6.65 -13.81
C LEU A 86 12.34 7.55 -15.04
N ASN A 87 11.11 7.65 -15.53
CA ASN A 87 10.72 8.70 -16.46
C ASN A 87 10.30 9.94 -15.66
N VAL A 88 11.23 10.90 -15.54
CA VAL A 88 11.04 12.15 -14.76
C VAL A 88 9.89 12.98 -15.34
N LYS A 89 9.78 13.07 -16.68
CA LYS A 89 8.75 13.89 -17.34
C LYS A 89 7.34 13.36 -17.13
N GLU A 90 7.17 12.04 -17.21
CA GLU A 90 5.89 11.38 -17.01
C GLU A 90 5.63 11.02 -15.55
N ARG A 91 6.65 11.13 -14.69
CA ARG A 91 6.62 10.74 -13.28
C ARG A 91 6.26 9.26 -13.11
N ILE A 92 6.81 8.41 -13.97
CA ILE A 92 6.55 6.98 -13.96
C ILE A 92 7.84 6.24 -13.62
N LEU A 93 7.75 5.36 -12.64
CA LEU A 93 8.79 4.43 -12.24
C LEU A 93 8.48 3.04 -12.79
N THR A 94 9.42 2.44 -13.50
CA THR A 94 9.32 1.07 -14.01
C THR A 94 9.97 0.10 -13.02
N VAL A 95 9.23 -0.88 -12.54
CA VAL A 95 9.72 -1.92 -11.63
C VAL A 95 9.85 -3.22 -12.43
N ASN A 96 11.07 -3.64 -12.72
CA ASN A 96 11.37 -4.79 -13.58
C ASN A 96 12.52 -5.66 -13.07
N LYS A 97 13.11 -5.33 -11.91
CA LYS A 97 14.26 -6.04 -11.32
C LYS A 97 14.18 -6.03 -9.80
N GLN A 98 14.95 -6.90 -9.17
CA GLN A 98 15.06 -6.97 -7.72
C GLN A 98 16.47 -7.40 -7.29
N VAL A 99 16.94 -6.84 -6.18
CA VAL A 99 18.15 -7.32 -5.49
C VAL A 99 17.79 -8.49 -4.61
N THR A 100 18.48 -9.58 -4.78
CA THR A 100 18.43 -10.78 -3.94
C THR A 100 19.79 -11.07 -3.35
N ARG A 101 19.86 -11.90 -2.32
CA ARG A 101 21.10 -12.39 -1.77
C ARG A 101 21.18 -13.88 -2.03
N MET A 102 22.15 -14.31 -2.83
CA MET A 102 22.42 -15.71 -3.12
C MET A 102 23.87 -16.02 -2.70
N GLU A 103 24.05 -17.09 -1.93
CA GLU A 103 25.37 -17.56 -1.45
C GLU A 103 26.26 -16.48 -0.80
N GLY A 104 25.64 -15.46 -0.21
CA GLY A 104 26.34 -14.34 0.44
C GLY A 104 26.54 -13.11 -0.42
N GLU A 105 26.42 -13.21 -1.72
CA GLU A 105 26.56 -12.11 -2.68
C GLU A 105 25.22 -11.47 -3.03
N LEU A 106 25.28 -10.21 -3.46
CA LEU A 106 24.11 -9.51 -3.97
C LEU A 106 24.00 -9.74 -5.47
N ASP A 107 22.85 -10.24 -5.88
CA ASP A 107 22.52 -10.47 -7.28
C ASP A 107 21.28 -9.70 -7.68
N VAL A 108 21.26 -9.20 -8.92
CA VAL A 108 20.12 -8.49 -9.51
C VAL A 108 19.42 -9.45 -10.46
N THR A 109 18.22 -9.80 -10.12
CA THR A 109 17.41 -10.75 -10.89
C THR A 109 16.15 -10.11 -11.42
N GLU A 110 15.69 -10.58 -12.57
CA GLU A 110 14.34 -10.28 -13.03
C GLU A 110 13.28 -10.91 -12.12
N PRO A 111 12.11 -10.28 -12.00
CA PRO A 111 11.03 -10.86 -11.22
C PRO A 111 10.56 -12.19 -11.82
N LYS A 112 10.29 -13.17 -10.96
CA LYS A 112 9.87 -14.53 -11.37
C LYS A 112 8.55 -14.61 -12.16
N THR A 113 7.75 -13.54 -12.18
CA THR A 113 6.44 -13.51 -12.85
C THR A 113 6.27 -12.24 -13.67
N LYS A 114 5.59 -12.34 -14.83
CA LYS A 114 5.27 -11.19 -15.68
C LYS A 114 4.47 -10.10 -14.94
N ASN A 115 3.63 -10.46 -13.98
CA ASN A 115 2.85 -9.51 -13.17
C ASN A 115 3.70 -8.70 -12.18
N SER A 116 4.95 -9.07 -11.97
CA SER A 116 5.87 -8.30 -11.13
C SER A 116 6.50 -7.13 -11.86
N VAL A 117 6.50 -7.14 -13.21
CA VAL A 117 6.89 -6.00 -14.03
C VAL A 117 5.71 -5.04 -14.08
N ARG A 118 5.89 -3.84 -13.58
CA ARG A 118 4.82 -2.84 -13.49
C ARG A 118 5.36 -1.41 -13.55
N LYS A 119 4.47 -0.49 -13.87
CA LYS A 119 4.72 0.94 -13.83
C LYS A 119 3.98 1.54 -12.64
N VAL A 120 4.65 2.38 -11.87
CA VAL A 120 4.12 3.07 -10.70
C VAL A 120 4.22 4.57 -10.94
N ALA A 121 3.08 5.26 -10.89
CA ALA A 121 3.05 6.72 -10.96
C ALA A 121 3.53 7.31 -9.63
N LEU A 122 4.35 8.35 -9.71
CA LEU A 122 4.92 9.05 -8.55
C LEU A 122 4.34 10.45 -8.41
N SER A 123 4.29 10.95 -7.17
CA SER A 123 4.02 12.35 -6.92
C SER A 123 5.18 13.24 -7.39
N GLN A 124 4.91 14.52 -7.66
CA GLN A 124 5.96 15.47 -8.02
C GLN A 124 7.05 15.54 -6.94
N GLN A 125 6.65 15.59 -5.68
CA GLN A 125 7.58 15.62 -4.55
C GLN A 125 8.52 14.39 -4.50
N ALA A 126 8.00 13.20 -4.81
CA ALA A 126 8.84 12.00 -4.90
C ALA A 126 9.89 12.14 -6.00
N VAL A 127 9.48 12.60 -7.18
CA VAL A 127 10.40 12.82 -8.31
C VAL A 127 11.46 13.86 -7.99
N ASP A 128 11.08 14.98 -7.35
CA ASP A 128 12.00 16.04 -6.98
C ASP A 128 13.08 15.54 -6.00
N LEU A 129 12.71 14.73 -5.01
CA LEU A 129 13.64 14.08 -4.09
C LEU A 129 14.59 13.13 -4.83
N LEU A 130 14.09 12.34 -5.79
CA LEU A 130 14.93 11.44 -6.57
C LEU A 130 15.89 12.20 -7.49
N VAL A 131 15.45 13.30 -8.09
CA VAL A 131 16.33 14.16 -8.90
C VAL A 131 17.44 14.81 -8.05
N GLN A 132 17.11 15.21 -6.81
CA GLN A 132 18.10 15.74 -5.87
C GLN A 132 19.12 14.66 -5.47
N GLU A 133 18.66 13.44 -5.21
CA GLU A 133 19.52 12.30 -4.92
C GLU A 133 20.48 12.01 -6.06
N HIS A 134 19.99 11.95 -7.30
CA HIS A 134 20.83 11.70 -8.48
C HIS A 134 21.94 12.75 -8.68
N LYS A 135 21.68 14.01 -8.34
CA LYS A 135 22.72 15.08 -8.42
C LYS A 135 23.91 14.84 -7.50
N GLN A 136 23.77 14.03 -6.46
CA GLN A 136 24.86 13.69 -5.54
C GLN A 136 25.82 12.63 -6.12
N HIS A 137 25.34 11.83 -7.10
CA HIS A 137 26.10 10.75 -7.73
C HIS A 137 25.70 10.57 -9.21
N PRO A 138 25.88 11.61 -10.07
CA PRO A 138 25.31 11.65 -11.42
C PRO A 138 25.83 10.56 -12.35
N ASP A 139 27.04 10.05 -12.12
CA ASP A 139 27.66 9.00 -12.93
C ASP A 139 27.28 7.58 -12.48
N ASN A 140 26.54 7.43 -11.38
CA ASN A 140 26.13 6.12 -10.88
C ASN A 140 24.76 5.73 -11.46
N PRO A 141 24.64 4.60 -12.17
CA PRO A 141 23.36 4.18 -12.72
C PRO A 141 22.35 3.78 -11.65
N ILE A 142 22.81 3.39 -10.44
CA ILE A 142 21.94 2.95 -9.34
C ILE A 142 21.25 4.17 -8.73
N LEU A 143 19.93 4.08 -8.57
CA LEU A 143 19.14 5.19 -8.02
C LEU A 143 19.50 5.50 -6.57
N PHE A 144 19.79 4.48 -5.77
CA PHE A 144 20.25 4.59 -4.38
C PHE A 144 21.54 3.79 -4.20
N PRO A 145 22.70 4.35 -4.54
CA PRO A 145 23.96 3.64 -4.34
C PRO A 145 24.31 3.55 -2.85
N SER A 146 24.95 2.45 -2.46
CA SER A 146 25.49 2.30 -1.11
C SER A 146 26.67 3.26 -0.90
N PRO A 147 26.68 4.13 0.12
CA PRO A 147 27.77 5.06 0.36
C PRO A 147 29.12 4.38 0.59
N ARG A 148 29.10 3.12 1.04
CA ARG A 148 30.32 2.35 1.34
C ARG A 148 30.94 1.74 0.10
N THR A 149 30.14 1.31 -0.88
CA THR A 149 30.61 0.51 -2.01
C THR A 149 30.32 1.10 -3.36
N GLY A 150 29.45 2.12 -3.46
CA GLY A 150 28.91 2.64 -4.71
C GLY A 150 27.95 1.68 -5.43
N GLY A 151 27.84 0.43 -4.97
CA GLY A 151 26.96 -0.60 -5.52
C GLY A 151 25.59 -0.67 -4.81
N TYR A 152 24.87 -1.77 -5.02
CA TYR A 152 23.57 -1.97 -4.39
C TYR A 152 23.67 -2.11 -2.87
N TRP A 153 22.66 -1.60 -2.17
CA TRP A 153 22.53 -1.80 -0.74
C TRP A 153 22.22 -3.25 -0.40
N SER A 154 22.87 -3.76 0.66
CA SER A 154 22.44 -5.01 1.28
C SER A 154 21.06 -4.84 1.92
N PRO A 155 20.09 -5.75 1.64
CA PRO A 155 18.77 -5.72 2.26
C PRO A 155 18.80 -5.68 3.80
N ASP A 156 19.82 -6.31 4.41
CA ASP A 156 20.00 -6.31 5.86
C ASP A 156 20.48 -4.95 6.38
N ALA A 157 21.31 -4.24 5.60
CA ALA A 157 21.78 -2.89 5.97
C ALA A 157 20.61 -1.92 6.02
N VAL A 158 19.73 -1.93 5.01
CA VAL A 158 18.53 -1.08 4.97
C VAL A 158 17.56 -1.42 6.11
N SER A 159 17.41 -2.69 6.45
CA SER A 159 16.60 -3.08 7.62
C SER A 159 17.21 -2.60 8.94
N ARG A 160 18.53 -2.53 9.05
CA ARG A 160 19.19 -1.94 10.24
C ARG A 160 18.97 -0.42 10.30
N ILE A 161 19.05 0.26 9.16
CA ILE A 161 18.76 1.69 9.07
C ILE A 161 17.31 1.94 9.51
N ASN A 162 16.33 1.25 8.95
CA ASN A 162 14.92 1.37 9.35
C ASN A 162 14.75 1.28 10.87
N ARG A 163 15.35 0.28 11.52
CA ARG A 163 15.28 0.15 12.99
C ARG A 163 15.91 1.34 13.72
N LYS A 164 17.00 1.91 13.18
CA LYS A 164 17.65 3.08 13.75
C LYS A 164 16.78 4.33 13.60
N LEU A 165 16.16 4.52 12.43
CA LEU A 165 15.24 5.63 12.19
C LEU A 165 14.03 5.58 13.14
N LEU A 166 13.41 4.41 13.30
CA LEU A 166 12.30 4.21 14.24
C LEU A 166 12.70 4.55 15.67
N LYS A 167 13.85 4.03 16.13
CA LYS A 167 14.37 4.31 17.48
C LYS A 167 14.61 5.82 17.69
N ASN A 168 15.27 6.48 16.75
CA ASN A 168 15.58 7.90 16.85
C ASN A 168 14.32 8.78 16.80
N ALA A 169 13.30 8.37 16.01
CA ALA A 169 12.02 9.04 15.94
C ALA A 169 11.13 8.82 17.19
N GLY A 170 11.59 8.01 18.16
CA GLY A 170 10.79 7.66 19.34
C GLY A 170 9.56 6.80 19.00
N ILE A 171 9.69 5.92 18.01
CA ILE A 171 8.62 5.02 17.55
C ILE A 171 8.86 3.65 18.19
N GLU A 172 7.98 3.29 19.14
CA GLU A 172 8.11 2.05 19.92
C GLU A 172 7.55 0.83 19.17
N GLU A 173 6.67 1.05 18.20
CA GLU A 173 6.07 0.00 17.40
C GLU A 173 7.14 -0.77 16.59
N HIS A 174 7.05 -2.09 16.62
CA HIS A 174 7.98 -2.94 15.89
C HIS A 174 7.62 -2.97 14.38
N VAL A 175 7.93 -1.88 13.67
CA VAL A 175 7.70 -1.75 12.23
C VAL A 175 8.91 -2.29 11.47
N ARG A 176 8.77 -3.44 10.83
CA ARG A 176 9.81 -3.99 9.94
C ARG A 176 9.84 -3.19 8.64
N PHE A 177 10.93 -3.27 7.89
CA PHE A 177 10.99 -2.60 6.57
C PHE A 177 9.83 -2.99 5.64
N HIS A 178 9.44 -4.27 5.62
CA HIS A 178 8.31 -4.73 4.80
C HIS A 178 6.96 -4.15 5.27
N ASP A 179 6.86 -3.77 6.52
CA ASP A 179 5.64 -3.18 7.09
C ASP A 179 5.43 -1.73 6.61
N LEU A 180 6.47 -1.05 6.07
CA LEU A 180 6.34 0.24 5.39
C LEU A 180 5.48 0.13 4.13
N ARG A 181 5.59 -0.98 3.40
CA ARG A 181 4.70 -1.29 2.28
C ARG A 181 3.25 -1.51 2.74
N HIS A 182 3.04 -2.13 3.90
CA HIS A 182 1.71 -2.22 4.51
C HIS A 182 1.18 -0.83 4.91
N THR A 183 2.06 0.02 5.44
CA THR A 183 1.74 1.42 5.75
C THR A 183 1.28 2.18 4.50
N PHE A 184 2.03 2.09 3.39
CA PHE A 184 1.61 2.65 2.10
C PHE A 184 0.22 2.16 1.68
N ALA A 185 -0.01 0.84 1.71
CA ALA A 185 -1.28 0.27 1.30
C ALA A 185 -2.45 0.74 2.17
N THR A 186 -2.24 0.82 3.50
CA THR A 186 -3.22 1.36 4.45
C THR A 186 -3.54 2.81 4.13
N MET A 187 -2.53 3.66 3.94
CA MET A 187 -2.71 5.07 3.58
C MET A 187 -3.46 5.24 2.25
N ALA A 188 -3.09 4.46 1.23
CA ALA A 188 -3.72 4.51 -0.08
C ALA A 188 -5.22 4.17 0.01
N ILE A 189 -5.57 3.10 0.72
CA ILE A 189 -6.96 2.72 0.93
C ILE A 189 -7.72 3.80 1.71
N SER A 190 -7.16 4.28 2.82
CA SER A 190 -7.78 5.34 3.64
C SER A 190 -7.95 6.65 2.86
N SER A 191 -7.09 6.90 1.85
CA SER A 191 -7.21 8.05 0.93
C SER A 191 -8.19 7.82 -0.21
N GLY A 192 -8.88 6.67 -0.27
CA GLY A 192 -9.90 6.37 -1.27
C GLY A 192 -9.38 5.74 -2.57
N VAL A 193 -8.12 5.30 -2.61
CA VAL A 193 -7.59 4.55 -3.77
C VAL A 193 -8.31 3.20 -3.84
N ASP A 194 -8.87 2.88 -4.99
CA ASP A 194 -9.56 1.61 -5.19
C ASP A 194 -8.60 0.41 -5.11
N VAL A 195 -9.13 -0.73 -4.66
CA VAL A 195 -8.34 -1.93 -4.38
C VAL A 195 -7.65 -2.49 -5.62
N LYS A 196 -8.25 -2.35 -6.81
CA LYS A 196 -7.68 -2.85 -8.06
C LYS A 196 -6.46 -2.02 -8.45
N THR A 197 -6.55 -0.70 -8.37
CA THR A 197 -5.44 0.23 -8.57
C THR A 197 -4.31 -0.06 -7.58
N LEU A 198 -4.62 -0.15 -6.28
CA LEU A 198 -3.63 -0.48 -5.26
C LEU A 198 -2.96 -1.83 -5.51
N SER A 199 -3.74 -2.87 -5.86
CA SER A 199 -3.21 -4.20 -6.19
C SER A 199 -2.24 -4.15 -7.37
N SER A 200 -2.54 -3.33 -8.38
CA SER A 200 -1.66 -3.09 -9.53
C SER A 200 -0.37 -2.39 -9.12
N MET A 201 -0.46 -1.31 -8.31
CA MET A 201 0.72 -0.59 -7.81
C MET A 201 1.63 -1.50 -6.98
N LEU A 202 1.04 -2.32 -6.13
CA LEU A 202 1.77 -3.27 -5.31
C LEU A 202 2.32 -4.47 -6.10
N GLY A 203 1.79 -4.78 -7.28
CA GLY A 203 2.13 -6.00 -8.02
C GLY A 203 1.72 -7.26 -7.25
N HIS A 204 0.50 -7.26 -6.70
CA HIS A 204 -0.11 -8.45 -6.12
C HIS A 204 -0.66 -9.36 -7.21
N TYR A 205 -0.62 -10.68 -6.98
CA TYR A 205 -1.17 -11.66 -7.91
C TYR A 205 -2.68 -11.49 -8.14
N SER A 206 -3.41 -11.07 -7.11
CA SER A 206 -4.85 -10.82 -7.20
C SER A 206 -5.30 -9.69 -6.27
N ALA A 207 -6.36 -8.99 -6.68
CA ALA A 207 -7.02 -8.00 -5.84
C ALA A 207 -7.64 -8.63 -4.57
N GLY A 208 -8.04 -9.91 -4.64
CA GLY A 208 -8.53 -10.66 -3.47
C GLY A 208 -7.50 -10.73 -2.35
N PHE A 209 -6.22 -10.94 -2.67
CA PHE A 209 -5.16 -10.91 -1.67
C PHE A 209 -5.05 -9.54 -0.97
N THR A 210 -5.22 -8.46 -1.72
CA THR A 210 -5.23 -7.10 -1.16
C THR A 210 -6.43 -6.89 -0.25
N LEU A 211 -7.63 -7.32 -0.68
CA LEU A 211 -8.84 -7.26 0.13
C LEU A 211 -8.70 -8.05 1.43
N ASP A 212 -8.30 -9.32 1.36
CA ASP A 212 -8.12 -10.17 2.54
C ASP A 212 -7.11 -9.60 3.55
N THR A 213 -6.08 -8.92 3.01
CA THR A 213 -5.03 -8.34 3.84
C THR A 213 -5.49 -7.08 4.57
N TYR A 214 -6.34 -6.27 3.93
CA TYR A 214 -6.74 -4.94 4.41
C TYR A 214 -8.25 -4.83 4.75
N THR A 215 -8.92 -5.94 5.03
CA THR A 215 -10.38 -6.00 5.33
C THR A 215 -10.79 -5.06 6.47
N HIS A 216 -9.93 -4.85 7.47
CA HIS A 216 -10.24 -3.96 8.61
C HIS A 216 -10.49 -2.52 8.17
N ILE A 217 -9.74 -2.04 7.19
CA ILE A 217 -9.84 -0.67 6.67
C ILE A 217 -11.11 -0.51 5.82
N THR A 218 -11.53 -1.56 5.13
CA THR A 218 -12.73 -1.53 4.29
C THR A 218 -14.02 -1.33 5.09
N ASN A 219 -14.07 -1.76 6.36
CA ASN A 219 -15.21 -1.53 7.24
C ASN A 219 -15.39 -0.05 7.59
N ASP A 220 -14.31 0.67 7.86
CA ASP A 220 -14.36 2.11 8.12
C ASP A 220 -14.71 2.90 6.84
N MET A 221 -14.23 2.43 5.68
CA MET A 221 -14.62 3.00 4.38
C MET A 221 -16.12 2.79 4.09
N GLN A 222 -16.72 1.66 4.48
CA GLN A 222 -18.17 1.44 4.32
C GLN A 222 -18.98 2.46 5.11
N ARG A 223 -18.57 2.77 6.34
CA ARG A 223 -19.22 3.83 7.14
C ARG A 223 -19.09 5.18 6.46
N GLY A 224 -17.89 5.55 6.04
CA GLY A 224 -17.67 6.81 5.32
C GLY A 224 -18.41 6.90 3.99
N ALA A 225 -18.59 5.79 3.29
CA ALA A 225 -19.40 5.73 2.07
C ALA A 225 -20.89 5.90 2.38
N ALA A 226 -21.39 5.27 3.45
CA ALA A 226 -22.78 5.40 3.88
C ALA A 226 -23.11 6.88 4.23
N GLU A 227 -22.22 7.57 4.95
CA GLU A 227 -22.38 9.00 5.27
C GLU A 227 -22.40 9.88 3.99
N LYS A 228 -21.51 9.61 3.04
CA LYS A 228 -21.49 10.34 1.76
C LYS A 228 -22.78 10.11 0.96
N ILE A 229 -23.25 8.85 0.90
CA ILE A 229 -24.51 8.51 0.22
C ILE A 229 -25.69 9.18 0.94
N GLY A 230 -25.71 9.14 2.29
CA GLY A 230 -26.71 9.81 3.11
C GLY A 230 -26.78 11.30 2.81
N GLY A 231 -25.65 12.00 2.83
CA GLY A 231 -25.58 13.43 2.51
C GLY A 231 -26.00 13.75 1.07
N PHE A 232 -25.70 12.87 0.10
CA PHE A 232 -26.20 13.04 -1.26
C PHE A 232 -27.73 12.88 -1.32
N MET A 233 -28.30 11.88 -0.64
CA MET A 233 -29.75 11.66 -0.58
C MET A 233 -30.48 12.82 0.10
N GLU A 234 -29.93 13.36 1.20
CA GLU A 234 -30.46 14.54 1.87
C GLU A 234 -30.48 15.77 0.95
N SER A 235 -29.38 16.00 0.23
CA SER A 235 -29.29 17.11 -0.74
C SER A 235 -30.32 16.95 -1.88
N ALA A 236 -30.47 15.72 -2.39
CA ALA A 236 -31.42 15.43 -3.46
C ALA A 236 -32.89 15.59 -3.01
N THR A 237 -33.19 15.25 -1.76
CA THR A 237 -34.53 15.41 -1.18
C THR A 237 -34.84 16.85 -0.82
N ALA A 238 -33.82 17.63 -0.37
CA ALA A 238 -33.99 19.05 -0.08
C ALA A 238 -34.32 19.89 -1.34
N THR A 239 -33.87 19.44 -2.52
CA THR A 239 -34.14 20.11 -3.80
C THR A 239 -35.55 19.78 -4.35
N THR A 240 -36.25 18.84 -3.73
CA THR A 240 -37.58 18.38 -4.18
C THR A 240 -38.72 18.89 -3.29
N THR A 241 -38.54 19.95 -2.53
CA THR A 241 -39.69 20.62 -1.88
C THR A 241 -40.52 21.25 -3.00
N PRO A 242 -41.75 20.77 -3.31
CA PRO A 242 -42.56 21.43 -4.31
C PRO A 242 -42.85 22.83 -3.80
N GLU A 243 -42.60 23.83 -4.60
CA GLU A 243 -43.12 25.16 -4.40
C GLU A 243 -44.64 25.04 -4.19
N PRO A 244 -45.22 25.58 -3.12
CA PRO A 244 -46.64 25.47 -2.91
C PRO A 244 -47.36 26.04 -4.16
N PRO A 245 -48.40 25.40 -4.69
CA PRO A 245 -49.08 25.86 -5.89
C PRO A 245 -49.56 27.31 -5.64
N ASP A 246 -49.29 28.18 -6.60
CA ASP A 246 -49.79 29.54 -6.57
C ASP A 246 -51.30 29.54 -6.27
N PRO A 247 -51.78 30.36 -5.35
CA PRO A 247 -53.19 30.43 -5.06
C PRO A 247 -53.96 30.80 -6.35
N PRO A 248 -55.08 30.13 -6.66
CA PRO A 248 -55.80 30.38 -7.90
C PRO A 248 -56.15 31.85 -8.00
N GLU A 249 -55.74 32.53 -9.08
CA GLU A 249 -56.17 33.86 -9.42
C GLU A 249 -57.70 33.89 -9.46
N GLY A 250 -58.34 34.51 -8.46
CA GLY A 250 -59.80 34.73 -8.49
C GLY A 250 -60.49 34.77 -7.13
N SER A 251 -59.88 34.46 -5.99
CA SER A 251 -60.59 34.57 -4.71
C SER A 251 -60.26 35.81 -3.95
N ARG A 252 -60.59 36.98 -4.54
CA ARG A 252 -60.81 38.20 -3.74
C ARG A 252 -62.18 38.11 -3.08
N CYS A 253 -62.24 37.60 -1.84
CA CYS A 253 -63.43 37.75 -1.00
C CYS A 253 -63.70 39.23 -0.84
N LYS A 254 -64.85 39.69 -1.42
CA LYS A 254 -65.38 41.00 -1.11
C LYS A 254 -65.86 40.98 0.33
N VAL A 255 -65.21 41.69 1.21
CA VAL A 255 -65.71 41.98 2.56
C VAL A 255 -66.89 42.96 2.41
N ILE A 256 -68.11 42.52 2.65
CA ILE A 256 -69.31 43.35 2.73
C ILE A 256 -69.34 43.85 4.17
N PRO A 257 -69.37 45.21 4.39
CA PRO A 257 -69.47 45.73 5.74
C PRO A 257 -70.87 45.44 6.27
N PHE A 258 -70.97 44.97 7.50
CA PHE A 258 -72.24 44.73 8.22
C PHE A 258 -72.72 46.03 8.78
N GLU A 259 -73.80 46.62 8.16
CA GLU A 259 -74.49 47.76 8.75
C GLU A 259 -75.34 47.27 9.94
N LYS A 260 -75.14 47.91 11.11
CA LYS A 260 -75.97 47.66 12.28
C LYS A 260 -77.33 48.32 11.96
N VAL A 261 -78.38 47.49 11.88
CA VAL A 261 -79.75 47.96 11.96
C VAL A 261 -80.09 48.22 13.41
N GLY A 262 -80.58 49.39 13.74
CA GLY A 262 -80.98 49.90 15.04
C GLY A 262 -82.25 49.25 15.68
#